data_0cc5e0fc178617f224ef89ad76c8c21f
#
_entry.id   0cc5e0fc178617f224ef89ad76c8c21f
#
_cell.length_a   1.000
_cell.length_b   1.000
_cell.length_c   1.000
_cell.angle_alpha   90.00
_cell.angle_beta   90.00
_cell.angle_gamma   90.00
#
_symmetry.space_group_name_H-M   'P 1'
#
loop_
_entity.id
_entity.type
_entity.pdbx_description
1 polymer ?
#
loop_
_entity_poly.entity_id
_entity_poly.type
_entity_poly.pdbx_seq_one_letter_code
_entity_poly.pdbx_strand_id
1 'polypeptide(L)'
;MKITVFLLTLIIAVAFVGSAFAVPAGKTVEFAGGAQGKVVFDGKVHADKGNKCNDCHTKIFQMKKGSFKMSKEEHGTGKFCGACHDGKKAFAQTAENCGKCHKK
;
A
#
# COMPACT_ATOMS: atom_id res chain seq x y z
N MET A 1 4.75 35.78 -22.25
CA MET A 1 5.83 34.82 -21.92
C MET A 1 5.85 34.41 -20.44
N LYS A 2 5.80 35.35 -19.50
CA LYS A 2 5.83 35.01 -18.06
C LYS A 2 4.60 34.22 -17.59
N ILE A 3 3.41 34.54 -18.12
CA ILE A 3 2.15 33.86 -17.79
C ILE A 3 2.14 32.42 -18.34
N THR A 4 2.63 32.19 -19.55
CA THR A 4 2.69 30.87 -20.17
C THR A 4 3.65 29.95 -19.44
N VAL A 5 4.80 30.45 -18.99
CA VAL A 5 5.75 29.67 -18.17
C VAL A 5 5.14 29.34 -16.81
N PHE A 6 4.43 30.29 -16.19
CA PHE A 6 3.75 30.07 -14.90
C PHE A 6 2.65 29.00 -15.00
N LEU A 7 1.83 29.05 -16.06
CA LEU A 7 0.79 28.05 -16.31
C LEU A 7 1.39 26.66 -16.57
N LEU A 8 2.49 26.59 -17.32
CA LEU A 8 3.16 25.33 -17.61
C LEU A 8 3.74 24.69 -16.34
N THR A 9 4.38 25.48 -15.49
CA THR A 9 4.91 25.00 -14.21
C THR A 9 3.81 24.54 -13.26
N LEU A 10 2.66 25.22 -13.25
CA LEU A 10 1.50 24.83 -12.45
C LEU A 10 0.93 23.48 -12.92
N ILE A 11 0.79 23.27 -14.23
CA ILE A 11 0.30 22.01 -14.80
C ILE A 11 1.24 20.85 -14.44
N ILE A 12 2.55 21.05 -14.56
CA ILE A 12 3.55 20.03 -14.20
C ILE A 12 3.49 19.70 -12.70
N ALA A 13 3.36 20.72 -11.83
CA ALA A 13 3.24 20.52 -10.39
C ALA A 13 1.98 19.74 -10.01
N VAL A 14 0.82 20.04 -10.62
CA VAL A 14 -0.43 19.30 -10.38
C VAL A 14 -0.34 17.86 -10.87
N ALA A 15 0.25 17.60 -12.03
CA ALA A 15 0.47 16.25 -12.56
C ALA A 15 1.39 15.43 -11.65
N PHE A 16 2.41 16.04 -11.05
CA PHE A 16 3.35 15.38 -10.14
C PHE A 16 2.68 15.00 -8.81
N VAL A 17 1.84 15.87 -8.26
CA VAL A 17 1.08 15.61 -7.02
C VAL A 17 0.07 14.48 -7.22
N GLY A 18 -0.57 14.38 -8.39
CA GLY A 18 -1.56 13.34 -8.70
C GLY A 18 -1.01 11.91 -8.70
N SER A 19 0.31 11.71 -8.83
CA SER A 19 0.94 10.38 -8.85
C SER A 19 1.49 9.92 -7.49
N ALA A 20 1.43 10.75 -6.46
CA ALA A 20 2.08 10.53 -5.15
C ALA A 20 1.12 10.11 -4.03
N PHE A 21 -0.11 9.72 -4.34
CA PHE A 21 -1.09 9.37 -3.31
C PHE A 21 -0.92 7.94 -2.80
N ALA A 22 -0.78 7.81 -1.47
CA ALA A 22 -1.00 6.56 -0.75
C ALA A 22 -2.48 6.12 -0.87
N VAL A 23 -2.79 4.90 -0.46
CA VAL A 23 -4.17 4.41 -0.42
C VAL A 23 -4.93 5.21 0.66
N PRO A 24 -5.85 6.10 0.30
CA PRO A 24 -6.61 6.84 1.30
C PRO A 24 -7.63 5.94 2.00
N ALA A 25 -8.09 6.38 3.17
CA ALA A 25 -9.19 5.74 3.86
C ALA A 25 -10.42 5.66 2.93
N GLY A 26 -11.07 4.50 2.88
CA GLY A 26 -12.21 4.25 1.99
C GLY A 26 -11.86 3.79 0.58
N LYS A 27 -10.59 3.60 0.27
CA LYS A 27 -10.12 3.00 -0.99
C LYS A 27 -9.46 1.66 -0.75
N THR A 28 -9.54 0.80 -1.74
CA THR A 28 -8.86 -0.50 -1.76
C THR A 28 -7.82 -0.55 -2.85
N VAL A 29 -6.79 -1.37 -2.63
CA VAL A 29 -5.78 -1.70 -3.64
C VAL A 29 -5.72 -3.20 -3.79
N GLU A 30 -5.70 -3.68 -5.01
CA GLU A 30 -5.55 -5.09 -5.32
C GLU A 30 -4.12 -5.41 -5.78
N PHE A 31 -3.60 -6.51 -5.28
CA PHE A 31 -2.30 -7.05 -5.69
C PHE A 31 -2.49 -8.45 -6.27
N ALA A 32 -1.66 -8.81 -7.24
CA ALA A 32 -1.62 -10.17 -7.75
C ALA A 32 -1.09 -11.12 -6.67
N GLY A 33 -1.89 -12.09 -6.29
CA GLY A 33 -1.56 -13.04 -5.21
C GLY A 33 -1.11 -14.42 -5.71
N GLY A 34 -0.82 -14.55 -7.00
CA GLY A 34 -0.42 -15.82 -7.59
C GLY A 34 -1.51 -16.88 -7.45
N ALA A 35 -1.11 -18.13 -7.20
CA ALA A 35 -2.02 -19.27 -7.08
C ALA A 35 -3.03 -19.15 -5.91
N GLN A 36 -2.74 -18.32 -4.91
CA GLN A 36 -3.63 -18.11 -3.75
C GLN A 36 -4.74 -17.10 -4.03
N GLY A 37 -4.74 -16.44 -5.18
CA GLY A 37 -5.71 -15.41 -5.53
C GLY A 37 -5.24 -14.01 -5.14
N LYS A 38 -5.94 -13.01 -5.66
CA LYS A 38 -5.58 -11.60 -5.44
C LYS A 38 -5.61 -11.21 -3.96
N VAL A 39 -4.74 -10.29 -3.59
CA VAL A 39 -4.73 -9.67 -2.27
C VAL A 39 -5.44 -8.32 -2.34
N VAL A 40 -6.40 -8.10 -1.45
CA VAL A 40 -7.12 -6.84 -1.34
C VAL A 40 -6.66 -6.12 -0.07
N PHE A 41 -6.05 -4.95 -0.22
CA PHE A 41 -5.72 -4.06 0.88
C PHE A 41 -6.82 -3.02 1.04
N ASP A 42 -7.41 -2.96 2.21
CA ASP A 42 -8.46 -2.00 2.54
C ASP A 42 -7.89 -0.86 3.39
N GLY A 43 -7.82 0.31 2.80
CA GLY A 43 -7.30 1.51 3.46
C GLY A 43 -8.15 1.96 4.65
N LYS A 44 -9.47 1.74 4.60
CA LYS A 44 -10.37 2.11 5.70
C LYS A 44 -10.11 1.25 6.94
N VAL A 45 -10.03 -0.06 6.77
CA VAL A 45 -9.78 -0.99 7.90
C VAL A 45 -8.47 -0.64 8.60
N HIS A 46 -7.42 -0.33 7.83
CA HIS A 46 -6.12 0.03 8.38
C HIS A 46 -6.14 1.40 9.07
N ALA A 47 -6.83 2.38 8.50
CA ALA A 47 -7.02 3.69 9.12
C ALA A 47 -7.83 3.61 10.42
N ASP A 48 -8.91 2.83 10.43
CA ASP A 48 -9.78 2.63 11.60
C ASP A 48 -9.03 1.97 12.78
N LYS A 49 -7.93 1.24 12.49
CA LYS A 49 -7.03 0.68 13.50
C LYS A 49 -5.97 1.67 14.01
N GLY A 50 -6.08 2.94 13.63
CA GLY A 50 -5.20 4.01 14.08
C GLY A 50 -3.92 4.18 13.29
N ASN A 51 -3.78 3.49 12.15
CA ASN A 51 -2.60 3.64 11.27
C ASN A 51 -2.67 4.95 10.49
N LYS A 52 -1.57 5.67 10.49
CA LYS A 52 -1.36 6.89 9.72
C LYS A 52 -0.53 6.59 8.47
N CYS A 53 -0.53 7.50 7.51
CA CYS A 53 0.27 7.36 6.29
C CYS A 53 1.74 7.07 6.59
N ASN A 54 2.30 7.76 7.59
CA ASN A 54 3.71 7.64 7.99
C ASN A 54 4.06 6.29 8.65
N ASP A 55 3.08 5.55 9.13
CA ASP A 55 3.32 4.23 9.73
C ASP A 55 3.71 3.19 8.69
N CYS A 56 3.28 3.38 7.44
CA CYS A 56 3.57 2.51 6.30
C CYS A 56 4.54 3.15 5.30
N HIS A 57 4.37 4.43 5.01
CA HIS A 57 5.15 5.17 4.01
C HIS A 57 6.15 6.10 4.70
N THR A 58 7.37 6.15 4.31
CA THR A 58 8.07 5.43 3.22
C THR A 58 8.99 4.33 3.74
N LYS A 59 8.87 4.02 5.03
CA LYS A 59 9.71 3.03 5.72
C LYS A 59 9.46 1.60 5.25
N ILE A 60 8.20 1.24 5.03
CA ILE A 60 7.78 -0.11 4.65
C ILE A 60 7.45 -0.16 3.17
N PHE A 61 6.66 0.79 2.68
CA PHE A 61 6.21 0.88 1.29
C PHE A 61 6.59 2.22 0.67
N GLN A 62 6.96 2.19 -0.60
CA GLN A 62 7.20 3.40 -1.38
C GLN A 62 5.88 4.07 -1.78
N MET A 63 5.91 5.36 -2.04
CA MET A 63 4.76 6.15 -2.51
C MET A 63 4.48 5.99 -4.01
N LYS A 64 4.97 4.93 -4.63
CA LYS A 64 4.84 4.69 -6.07
C LYS A 64 3.94 3.49 -6.32
N LYS A 65 2.87 3.69 -7.09
CA LYS A 65 1.97 2.60 -7.50
C LYS A 65 2.74 1.54 -8.29
N GLY A 66 2.50 0.27 -7.95
CA GLY A 66 3.13 -0.86 -8.63
C GLY A 66 4.57 -1.17 -8.21
N SER A 67 5.14 -0.40 -7.27
CA SER A 67 6.49 -0.67 -6.76
C SER A 67 6.54 -1.85 -5.78
N PHE A 68 5.42 -2.16 -5.15
CA PHE A 68 5.34 -3.24 -4.17
C PHE A 68 5.21 -4.60 -4.87
N LYS A 69 6.14 -5.48 -4.53
CA LYS A 69 6.09 -6.90 -4.88
C LYS A 69 6.60 -7.69 -3.69
N MET A 70 5.95 -8.79 -3.39
CA MET A 70 6.28 -9.66 -2.27
C MET A 70 6.33 -11.11 -2.73
N SER A 71 7.44 -11.79 -2.46
CA SER A 71 7.58 -13.21 -2.76
C SER A 71 6.97 -14.06 -1.64
N LYS A 72 6.77 -15.35 -1.93
CA LYS A 72 6.28 -16.30 -0.93
C LYS A 72 7.24 -16.43 0.26
N GLU A 73 8.54 -16.37 -0.01
CA GLU A 73 9.60 -16.47 1.00
C GLU A 73 9.66 -15.27 1.94
N GLU A 74 9.13 -14.14 1.53
CA GLU A 74 9.08 -12.93 2.35
C GLU A 74 7.92 -12.90 3.35
N HIS A 75 6.95 -13.83 3.22
CA HIS A 75 5.88 -13.96 4.20
C HIS A 75 6.46 -14.38 5.56
N GLY A 76 6.00 -13.72 6.63
CA GLY A 76 6.46 -14.02 7.97
C GLY A 76 7.87 -13.52 8.33
N THR A 77 8.53 -12.78 7.43
CA THR A 77 9.90 -12.29 7.66
C THR A 77 9.97 -10.91 8.33
N GLY A 78 8.84 -10.31 8.64
CA GLY A 78 8.79 -8.94 9.18
C GLY A 78 8.94 -7.85 8.13
N LYS A 79 8.97 -8.20 6.84
CA LYS A 79 9.00 -7.25 5.73
C LYS A 79 7.58 -6.92 5.26
N PHE A 80 7.41 -5.73 4.70
CA PHE A 80 6.14 -5.27 4.11
C PHE A 80 4.95 -5.45 5.07
N CYS A 81 3.95 -6.18 4.67
CA CYS A 81 2.78 -6.47 5.51
C CYS A 81 3.18 -7.16 6.82
N GLY A 82 4.22 -7.99 6.79
CA GLY A 82 4.75 -8.69 7.96
C GLY A 82 5.34 -7.78 9.04
N ALA A 83 5.63 -6.52 8.73
CA ALA A 83 6.07 -5.54 9.72
C ALA A 83 5.02 -5.30 10.81
N CYS A 84 3.74 -5.47 10.50
CA CYS A 84 2.61 -5.36 11.43
C CYS A 84 1.89 -6.70 11.63
N HIS A 85 1.75 -7.49 10.54
CA HIS A 85 1.13 -8.82 10.59
C HIS A 85 2.12 -9.87 11.11
N ASP A 86 2.54 -9.69 12.35
CA ASP A 86 3.54 -10.49 13.06
C ASP A 86 2.95 -11.36 14.18
N GLY A 87 1.62 -11.34 14.33
CA GLY A 87 0.92 -12.03 15.40
C GLY A 87 0.82 -11.24 16.71
N LYS A 88 1.39 -10.03 16.76
CA LYS A 88 1.34 -9.13 17.93
C LYS A 88 0.54 -7.87 17.61
N LYS A 89 0.96 -7.12 16.61
CA LYS A 89 0.25 -5.90 16.17
C LYS A 89 -1.01 -6.22 15.39
N ALA A 90 -0.94 -7.23 14.50
CA ALA A 90 -2.05 -7.74 13.72
C ALA A 90 -1.85 -9.25 13.53
N PHE A 91 -2.88 -9.94 12.99
CA PHE A 91 -2.78 -11.37 12.77
C PHE A 91 -1.56 -11.74 11.92
N ALA A 92 -0.91 -12.88 12.25
CA ALA A 92 0.30 -13.33 11.57
C ALA A 92 0.01 -13.83 10.16
N GLN A 93 1.03 -13.80 9.31
CA GLN A 93 1.00 -14.36 7.95
C GLN A 93 1.21 -15.86 7.96
N THR A 94 0.32 -16.58 8.63
CA THR A 94 0.35 -18.05 8.76
C THR A 94 -0.70 -18.69 7.86
N ALA A 95 -0.59 -20.02 7.67
CA ALA A 95 -1.44 -20.76 6.75
C ALA A 95 -2.95 -20.56 6.99
N GLU A 96 -3.37 -20.52 8.26
CA GLU A 96 -4.77 -20.30 8.62
C GLU A 96 -5.29 -18.90 8.29
N ASN A 97 -4.41 -17.96 8.06
CA ASN A 97 -4.76 -16.57 7.79
C ASN A 97 -4.66 -16.15 6.31
N CYS A 98 -4.25 -17.06 5.43
CA CYS A 98 -4.10 -16.77 4.00
C CYS A 98 -5.36 -16.15 3.38
N GLY A 99 -6.54 -16.71 3.67
CA GLY A 99 -7.83 -16.23 3.16
C GLY A 99 -8.27 -14.87 3.67
N LYS A 100 -7.62 -14.32 4.69
CA LYS A 100 -7.91 -12.95 5.16
C LYS A 100 -7.39 -11.90 4.19
N CYS A 101 -6.32 -12.18 3.49
CA CYS A 101 -5.70 -11.31 2.48
C CYS A 101 -6.00 -11.77 1.06
N HIS A 102 -5.80 -13.07 0.78
CA HIS A 102 -6.02 -13.65 -0.55
C HIS A 102 -7.50 -13.96 -0.79
N LYS A 103 -8.04 -13.46 -1.88
CA LYS A 103 -9.43 -13.67 -2.33
C LYS A 103 -9.42 -14.44 -3.66
N LYS A 104 -10.01 -15.63 -3.66
CA LYS A 104 -10.26 -16.42 -4.86
C LYS A 104 -11.57 -16.01 -5.52
#